data_57868b312e9d57be4f1b1ed269d8e8b1
#
_entry.id   57868b312e9d57be4f1b1ed269d8e8b1
#
_cell.length_a   1.000
_cell.length_b   1.000
_cell.length_c   1.000
_cell.angle_alpha   90.00
_cell.angle_beta   90.00
_cell.angle_gamma   90.00
#
_symmetry.space_group_name_H-M   'P 1'
#
loop_
_entity.id
_entity.type
_entity.pdbx_description
1 polymer ?
#
loop_
_entity_poly.entity_id
_entity_poly.type
_entity_poly.pdbx_seq_one_letter_code
_entity_poly.pdbx_strand_id
1 'polypeptide(L)'
;MLQRFLCCFRTKNKKFSDSLVMEERNIDTISVRITDGETPNRISILDTRSLYDSNEWLNKLDKPIALNDCVPFIPPIDKGIVIKVYDGDTITIASKLPYLESPLYRFSVRLNGIDCPEIKGEDEHEKTCAQIAKKELSDLILNKVVTLQNLQTEKYGRILADVYINDLHLNKYLVEKRLAVVYDGGTKICPKNWMSYYYAGEL
;
A
#
# COMPACT_ATOMS: atom_id res chain seq x y z
N MET A 1 17.49 -24.43 26.77
CA MET A 1 18.39 -23.26 26.75
C MET A 1 17.59 -22.10 26.12
N LEU A 2 16.92 -21.31 26.97
CA LEU A 2 16.11 -20.17 26.51
C LEU A 2 16.98 -18.91 26.50
N GLN A 3 17.12 -18.32 25.34
CA GLN A 3 17.84 -17.07 25.16
C GLN A 3 16.87 -15.88 25.44
N ARG A 4 17.20 -15.10 26.46
CA ARG A 4 16.49 -13.88 26.85
C ARG A 4 16.86 -12.75 25.86
N PHE A 5 15.90 -12.19 25.17
CA PHE A 5 16.06 -10.93 24.44
C PHE A 5 15.66 -9.76 25.36
N LEU A 6 16.64 -8.99 25.79
CA LEU A 6 16.42 -7.66 26.37
C LEU A 6 16.38 -6.64 25.23
N CYS A 7 15.24 -6.00 25.02
CA CYS A 7 15.12 -4.87 24.12
C CYS A 7 15.19 -3.57 24.95
N CYS A 8 16.37 -2.93 24.96
CA CYS A 8 16.55 -1.60 25.58
C CYS A 8 16.24 -0.51 24.55
N PHE A 9 15.13 0.18 24.71
CA PHE A 9 14.91 1.46 24.06
C PHE A 9 15.58 2.58 24.85
N ARG A 10 16.59 3.22 24.26
CA ARG A 10 17.31 4.36 24.84
C ARG A 10 16.82 5.65 24.19
N THR A 11 15.92 6.36 24.84
CA THR A 11 15.60 7.75 24.49
C THR A 11 16.58 8.69 25.21
N LYS A 12 17.21 9.58 24.44
CA LYS A 12 18.05 10.65 24.98
C LYS A 12 17.17 11.76 25.57
N ASN A 13 17.48 12.14 26.83
CA ASN A 13 17.06 13.29 27.62
C ASN A 13 15.78 13.13 28.46
N LYS A 14 15.94 12.68 29.66
CA LYS A 14 15.70 13.29 30.99
C LYS A 14 15.77 12.19 32.04
N LYS A 15 16.44 12.50 33.16
CA LYS A 15 16.51 11.63 34.35
C LYS A 15 15.10 11.28 34.80
N PHE A 16 14.67 10.06 34.53
CA PHE A 16 13.63 9.35 35.23
C PHE A 16 14.06 7.89 35.26
N SER A 17 14.28 7.38 36.47
CA SER A 17 14.59 5.97 36.69
C SER A 17 13.29 5.21 36.86
N ASP A 18 12.53 5.00 35.78
CA ASP A 18 11.42 4.10 35.80
C ASP A 18 11.86 2.73 35.29
N SER A 19 11.89 1.76 36.18
CA SER A 19 12.11 0.37 35.81
C SER A 19 10.82 -0.24 35.31
N LEU A 20 10.73 -0.56 34.01
CA LEU A 20 9.70 -1.40 33.46
C LEU A 20 9.93 -2.85 33.91
N VAL A 21 9.08 -3.37 34.75
CA VAL A 21 9.07 -4.80 35.10
C VAL A 21 7.97 -5.46 34.26
N MET A 22 8.40 -6.30 33.33
CA MET A 22 7.48 -7.18 32.58
C MET A 22 7.36 -8.51 33.34
N GLU A 23 6.22 -8.80 33.89
CA GLU A 23 5.85 -10.12 34.40
C GLU A 23 5.07 -10.88 33.32
N GLU A 24 5.69 -11.91 32.75
CA GLU A 24 4.98 -12.88 31.91
C GLU A 24 4.13 -13.81 32.77
N ARG A 25 2.83 -13.64 32.74
CA ARG A 25 1.87 -14.67 33.19
C ARG A 25 0.92 -14.97 32.04
N ASN A 26 1.13 -16.11 31.42
CA ASN A 26 0.37 -16.64 30.29
C ASN A 26 0.39 -15.74 29.02
N ILE A 27 0.49 -16.37 27.86
CA ILE A 27 0.63 -15.74 26.53
C ILE A 27 -0.52 -14.80 26.17
N ASP A 28 -1.54 -14.71 27.01
CA ASP A 28 -2.85 -14.11 26.71
C ASP A 28 -3.09 -12.74 27.35
N THR A 29 -2.17 -12.25 28.21
CA THR A 29 -2.39 -10.95 28.88
C THR A 29 -1.05 -10.26 29.13
N ILE A 30 -0.78 -9.15 28.44
CA ILE A 30 0.34 -8.26 28.73
C ILE A 30 -0.16 -7.17 29.68
N SER A 31 0.30 -7.19 30.93
CA SER A 31 0.05 -6.10 31.88
C SER A 31 1.27 -5.20 31.97
N VAL A 32 1.12 -3.93 31.67
CA VAL A 32 2.16 -2.92 31.87
C VAL A 32 1.87 -2.19 33.16
N ARG A 33 2.79 -2.28 34.15
CA ARG A 33 2.75 -1.44 35.36
C ARG A 33 3.61 -0.21 35.14
N ILE A 34 3.03 0.96 35.20
CA ILE A 34 3.75 2.22 35.28
C ILE A 34 3.78 2.60 36.76
N THR A 35 4.97 2.62 37.37
CA THR A 35 5.15 3.06 38.77
C THR A 35 5.63 4.50 38.77
N ASP A 36 4.72 5.41 39.04
CA ASP A 36 4.96 6.85 39.23
C ASP A 36 4.89 7.30 40.68
N GLY A 37 5.07 6.38 41.61
CA GLY A 37 5.21 6.69 43.03
C GLY A 37 3.92 6.95 43.81
N GLU A 38 2.78 7.11 43.15
CA GLU A 38 1.49 7.27 43.82
C GLU A 38 0.40 6.42 43.14
N THR A 39 -0.03 5.35 43.85
CA THR A 39 -1.13 4.41 43.54
C THR A 39 -1.09 3.76 42.11
N PRO A 40 -1.02 2.43 42.04
CA PRO A 40 -0.96 1.74 40.74
C PRO A 40 -2.34 1.82 40.05
N ASN A 41 -2.46 2.70 39.07
CA ASN A 41 -3.57 2.65 38.13
C ASN A 41 -3.39 1.42 37.22
N ARG A 42 -4.22 0.42 37.43
CA ARG A 42 -4.26 -0.78 36.62
C ARG A 42 -4.93 -0.45 35.31
N ILE A 43 -4.16 -0.11 34.28
CA ILE A 43 -4.66 -0.06 32.91
C ILE A 43 -4.82 -1.53 32.49
N SER A 44 -6.04 -2.05 32.54
CA SER A 44 -6.37 -3.29 31.87
C SER A 44 -6.32 -3.00 30.36
N ILE A 45 -5.25 -3.47 29.69
CA ILE A 45 -5.31 -3.60 28.24
C ILE A 45 -6.42 -4.61 27.98
N LEU A 46 -7.48 -4.16 27.38
CA LEU A 46 -8.58 -5.00 26.93
C LEU A 46 -7.98 -6.20 26.20
N ASP A 47 -8.40 -7.38 26.60
CA ASP A 47 -8.06 -8.62 25.95
C ASP A 47 -8.40 -8.48 24.46
N THR A 48 -7.37 -8.32 23.62
CA THR A 48 -7.55 -8.16 22.19
C THR A 48 -8.14 -9.42 21.55
N ARG A 49 -8.20 -10.53 22.26
CA ARG A 49 -8.90 -11.75 21.82
C ARG A 49 -10.42 -11.60 21.91
N SER A 50 -10.96 -10.87 22.88
CA SER A 50 -12.40 -10.66 22.97
C SER A 50 -12.93 -9.73 21.87
N LEU A 51 -12.05 -8.95 21.22
CA LEU A 51 -12.40 -8.13 20.07
C LEU A 51 -12.39 -8.95 18.76
N TYR A 52 -11.87 -10.18 18.78
CA TYR A 52 -11.75 -11.07 17.62
C TYR A 52 -12.29 -12.48 17.92
N ASP A 53 -13.45 -12.61 18.54
CA ASP A 53 -14.28 -13.77 18.23
C ASP A 53 -14.87 -13.51 16.83
N SER A 54 -14.03 -13.78 15.83
CA SER A 54 -14.23 -13.44 14.42
C SER A 54 -15.49 -14.10 13.81
N ASN A 55 -16.14 -14.98 14.55
CA ASN A 55 -17.25 -15.78 14.07
C ASN A 55 -18.58 -15.44 14.76
N GLU A 56 -18.61 -14.65 15.84
CA GLU A 56 -19.85 -14.34 16.55
C GLU A 56 -20.85 -13.60 15.66
N TRP A 57 -20.34 -12.69 14.78
CA TRP A 57 -21.20 -11.97 13.84
C TRP A 57 -21.84 -12.90 12.78
N LEU A 58 -21.14 -14.00 12.36
CA LEU A 58 -21.71 -14.98 11.42
C LEU A 58 -22.94 -15.68 12.00
N ASN A 59 -22.93 -15.95 13.32
CA ASN A 59 -24.04 -16.59 14.02
C ASN A 59 -25.23 -15.64 14.25
N LYS A 60 -25.03 -14.34 14.06
CA LYS A 60 -26.08 -13.30 14.22
C LYS A 60 -26.73 -12.90 12.90
N LEU A 61 -26.39 -13.58 11.80
CA LEU A 61 -26.99 -13.29 10.50
C LEU A 61 -28.38 -13.93 10.41
N ASP A 62 -29.42 -13.08 10.44
CA ASP A 62 -30.82 -13.51 10.34
C ASP A 62 -31.25 -13.82 8.89
N LYS A 63 -30.45 -13.45 7.91
CA LYS A 63 -30.74 -13.62 6.48
C LYS A 63 -29.46 -13.85 5.65
N PRO A 64 -29.56 -14.48 4.46
CA PRO A 64 -28.43 -14.60 3.53
C PRO A 64 -27.88 -13.20 3.14
N ILE A 65 -26.55 -13.09 3.07
CA ILE A 65 -25.87 -11.88 2.60
C ILE A 65 -25.91 -11.87 1.07
N ALA A 66 -26.42 -10.79 0.48
CA ALA A 66 -26.34 -10.54 -0.95
C ALA A 66 -25.02 -9.86 -1.34
N LEU A 67 -24.61 -9.98 -2.61
CA LEU A 67 -23.40 -9.34 -3.11
C LEU A 67 -23.37 -7.82 -2.85
N ASN A 68 -24.52 -7.16 -2.98
CA ASN A 68 -24.66 -5.72 -2.78
C ASN A 68 -24.61 -5.28 -1.30
N ASP A 69 -24.68 -6.23 -0.38
CA ASP A 69 -24.49 -5.95 1.06
C ASP A 69 -23.02 -5.86 1.43
N CYS A 70 -22.11 -6.21 0.49
CA CYS A 70 -20.67 -6.22 0.69
C CYS A 70 -20.01 -5.09 -0.11
N VAL A 71 -18.96 -4.51 0.47
CA VAL A 71 -18.09 -3.55 -0.23
C VAL A 71 -16.79 -4.23 -0.65
N PRO A 72 -16.20 -3.86 -1.81
CA PRO A 72 -14.88 -4.34 -2.20
C PRO A 72 -13.83 -3.99 -1.15
N PHE A 73 -12.93 -4.91 -0.86
CA PHE A 73 -11.83 -4.64 0.06
C PHE A 73 -10.78 -3.74 -0.59
N ILE A 74 -10.54 -2.59 0.02
CA ILE A 74 -9.43 -1.70 -0.32
C ILE A 74 -8.41 -1.82 0.81
N PRO A 75 -7.17 -2.27 0.55
CA PRO A 75 -6.16 -2.38 1.59
C PRO A 75 -5.91 -1.02 2.26
N PRO A 76 -5.90 -0.92 3.59
CA PRO A 76 -5.65 0.33 4.31
C PRO A 76 -4.14 0.62 4.33
N ILE A 77 -3.58 0.95 3.17
CA ILE A 77 -2.18 1.31 2.95
C ILE A 77 -2.12 2.66 2.25
N ASP A 78 -1.15 3.48 2.64
CA ASP A 78 -0.89 4.79 2.05
C ASP A 78 0.52 4.90 1.44
N LYS A 79 1.41 3.94 1.72
CA LYS A 79 2.80 3.92 1.28
C LYS A 79 3.29 2.50 1.02
N GLY A 80 4.31 2.39 0.16
CA GLY A 80 5.01 1.14 -0.04
C GLY A 80 6.32 1.31 -0.80
N ILE A 81 7.20 0.31 -0.72
CA ILE A 81 8.44 0.27 -1.50
C ILE A 81 8.13 -0.38 -2.84
N VAL A 82 8.48 0.28 -3.93
CA VAL A 82 8.33 -0.30 -5.28
C VAL A 82 9.36 -1.40 -5.49
N ILE A 83 8.89 -2.63 -5.66
CA ILE A 83 9.74 -3.82 -5.84
C ILE A 83 9.76 -4.29 -7.31
N LYS A 84 8.84 -3.80 -8.13
CA LYS A 84 8.79 -4.13 -9.56
C LYS A 84 8.00 -3.05 -10.31
N VAL A 85 8.48 -2.68 -11.49
CA VAL A 85 7.71 -1.95 -12.50
C VAL A 85 7.36 -2.96 -13.59
N TYR A 86 6.07 -3.21 -13.81
CA TYR A 86 5.60 -4.18 -14.79
C TYR A 86 5.59 -3.55 -16.19
N ASP A 87 4.95 -2.40 -16.31
CA ASP A 87 4.89 -1.54 -17.52
C ASP A 87 4.83 -0.06 -17.12
N GLY A 88 4.42 0.82 -18.04
CA GLY A 88 4.42 2.27 -17.79
C GLY A 88 3.37 2.73 -16.77
N ASP A 89 2.32 1.96 -16.50
CA ASP A 89 1.23 2.34 -15.59
C ASP A 89 0.93 1.32 -14.49
N THR A 90 1.71 0.25 -14.40
CA THR A 90 1.49 -0.82 -13.42
C THR A 90 2.77 -1.15 -12.67
N ILE A 91 2.72 -1.03 -11.35
CA ILE A 91 3.82 -1.30 -10.44
C ILE A 91 3.43 -2.36 -9.40
N THR A 92 4.43 -2.95 -8.76
CA THR A 92 4.23 -3.79 -7.58
C THR A 92 4.95 -3.14 -6.42
N ILE A 93 4.24 -2.93 -5.33
CA ILE A 93 4.80 -2.41 -4.09
C ILE A 93 4.79 -3.47 -3.00
N ALA A 94 5.72 -3.35 -2.07
CA ALA A 94 5.73 -4.07 -0.80
C ALA A 94 5.29 -3.12 0.31
N SER A 95 4.28 -3.52 1.09
CA SER A 95 3.79 -2.76 2.23
C SER A 95 3.25 -3.69 3.31
N LYS A 96 3.10 -3.17 4.53
CA LYS A 96 2.45 -3.85 5.65
C LYS A 96 1.06 -3.29 5.84
N LEU A 97 0.14 -4.13 6.31
CA LEU A 97 -1.17 -3.69 6.79
C LEU A 97 -1.04 -3.12 8.22
N PRO A 98 -1.95 -2.23 8.65
CA PRO A 98 -1.86 -1.55 9.94
C PRO A 98 -2.36 -2.42 11.12
N TYR A 99 -1.78 -3.63 11.27
CA TYR A 99 -2.01 -4.48 12.43
C TYR A 99 -0.68 -5.04 12.95
N LEU A 100 -0.67 -5.39 14.25
CA LEU A 100 0.50 -5.93 14.92
C LEU A 100 1.00 -7.20 14.21
N GLU A 101 2.33 -7.30 14.00
CA GLU A 101 2.98 -8.43 13.33
C GLU A 101 2.54 -8.67 11.88
N SER A 102 2.00 -7.64 11.22
CA SER A 102 1.69 -7.74 9.79
C SER A 102 2.92 -8.18 8.99
N PRO A 103 2.83 -9.26 8.20
CA PRO A 103 3.88 -9.60 7.25
C PRO A 103 3.96 -8.53 6.15
N LEU A 104 5.01 -8.63 5.35
CA LEU A 104 5.19 -7.78 4.18
C LEU A 104 4.40 -8.38 3.03
N TYR A 105 3.39 -7.64 2.54
CA TYR A 105 2.54 -8.04 1.43
C TYR A 105 2.99 -7.42 0.11
N ARG A 106 2.66 -8.07 -1.00
CA ARG A 106 2.78 -7.53 -2.35
C ARG A 106 1.43 -7.00 -2.80
N PHE A 107 1.42 -5.75 -3.30
CA PHE A 107 0.24 -5.17 -3.92
C PHE A 107 0.55 -4.77 -5.36
N SER A 108 -0.31 -5.17 -6.29
CA SER A 108 -0.27 -4.67 -7.66
C SER A 108 -1.06 -3.37 -7.71
N VAL A 109 -0.42 -2.30 -8.16
CA VAL A 109 -0.99 -0.95 -8.24
C VAL A 109 -0.96 -0.48 -9.68
N ARG A 110 -2.14 -0.11 -10.21
CA ARG A 110 -2.28 0.59 -11.47
C ARG A 110 -2.41 2.08 -11.21
N LEU A 111 -1.67 2.88 -11.94
CA LEU A 111 -1.77 4.33 -11.89
C LEU A 111 -3.13 4.77 -12.43
N ASN A 112 -3.91 5.45 -11.59
CA ASN A 112 -5.27 5.86 -11.92
C ASN A 112 -5.30 6.99 -12.96
N GLY A 113 -6.32 7.00 -13.81
CA GLY A 113 -6.59 8.10 -14.75
C GLY A 113 -5.68 8.16 -15.95
N ILE A 114 -4.81 7.17 -16.16
CA ILE A 114 -3.90 7.11 -17.31
C ILE A 114 -3.88 5.74 -17.97
N ASP A 115 -3.40 5.71 -19.20
CA ASP A 115 -3.11 4.49 -19.93
C ASP A 115 -1.81 4.67 -20.71
N CYS A 116 -0.91 3.69 -20.58
CA CYS A 116 0.39 3.67 -21.26
C CYS A 116 0.36 2.76 -22.48
N PRO A 117 1.33 2.89 -23.39
CA PRO A 117 1.51 1.96 -24.50
C PRO A 117 1.77 0.53 -23.99
N GLU A 118 1.27 -0.45 -24.70
CA GLU A 118 1.29 -1.86 -24.31
C GLU A 118 2.60 -2.54 -24.71
N ILE A 119 3.30 -3.18 -23.75
CA ILE A 119 4.54 -3.94 -24.03
C ILE A 119 4.27 -5.12 -24.98
N LYS A 120 3.08 -5.69 -24.92
CA LYS A 120 2.66 -6.84 -25.73
C LYS A 120 1.76 -6.45 -26.92
N GLY A 121 1.68 -5.16 -27.25
CA GLY A 121 0.99 -4.67 -28.42
C GLY A 121 1.50 -5.30 -29.72
N GLU A 122 0.80 -5.15 -30.82
CA GLU A 122 1.24 -5.65 -32.14
C GLU A 122 2.20 -4.69 -32.84
N ASP A 123 2.02 -3.38 -32.60
CA ASP A 123 2.82 -2.32 -33.22
C ASP A 123 4.20 -2.16 -32.54
N GLU A 124 5.27 -2.19 -33.33
CA GLU A 124 6.65 -2.03 -32.84
C GLU A 124 6.93 -0.62 -32.30
N HIS A 125 6.24 0.40 -32.80
CA HIS A 125 6.35 1.76 -32.27
C HIS A 125 5.73 1.85 -30.88
N GLU A 126 4.56 1.21 -30.68
CA GLU A 126 3.94 1.10 -29.37
C GLU A 126 4.83 0.36 -28.36
N LYS A 127 5.39 -0.81 -28.76
CA LYS A 127 6.32 -1.56 -27.90
C LYS A 127 7.54 -0.73 -27.50
N THR A 128 8.08 0.04 -28.44
CA THR A 128 9.24 0.89 -28.17
C THR A 128 8.88 1.96 -27.14
N CYS A 129 7.75 2.66 -27.31
CA CYS A 129 7.26 3.64 -26.35
C CYS A 129 6.95 3.00 -24.99
N ALA A 130 6.38 1.80 -24.99
CA ALA A 130 6.11 1.05 -23.75
C ALA A 130 7.41 0.76 -22.96
N GLN A 131 8.48 0.39 -23.65
CA GLN A 131 9.78 0.19 -22.97
C GLN A 131 10.37 1.51 -22.46
N ILE A 132 10.20 2.62 -23.19
CA ILE A 132 10.62 3.95 -22.73
C ILE A 132 9.83 4.35 -21.47
N ALA A 133 8.51 4.21 -21.50
CA ALA A 133 7.65 4.52 -20.34
C ALA A 133 8.01 3.68 -19.12
N LYS A 134 8.18 2.38 -19.29
CA LYS A 134 8.60 1.47 -18.24
C LYS A 134 9.97 1.84 -17.66
N LYS A 135 10.94 2.15 -18.55
CA LYS A 135 12.28 2.54 -18.13
C LYS A 135 12.25 3.83 -17.34
N GLU A 136 11.58 4.86 -17.84
CA GLU A 136 11.43 6.17 -17.18
C GLU A 136 10.83 6.00 -15.78
N LEU A 137 9.72 5.26 -15.67
CA LEU A 137 9.09 4.99 -14.39
C LEU A 137 10.02 4.20 -13.46
N SER A 138 10.72 3.17 -13.95
CA SER A 138 11.67 2.38 -13.16
C SER A 138 12.81 3.22 -12.60
N ASP A 139 13.42 4.07 -13.42
CA ASP A 139 14.54 4.92 -12.99
C ASP A 139 14.10 5.91 -11.88
N LEU A 140 12.85 6.35 -11.94
CA LEU A 140 12.29 7.25 -10.93
C LEU A 140 11.98 6.57 -9.60
N ILE A 141 11.39 5.37 -9.60
CA ILE A 141 10.73 4.82 -8.40
C ILE A 141 11.18 3.44 -7.95
N LEU A 142 11.92 2.67 -8.75
CA LEU A 142 12.32 1.32 -8.34
C LEU A 142 13.17 1.36 -7.06
N ASN A 143 12.83 0.50 -6.10
CA ASN A 143 13.42 0.43 -4.75
C ASN A 143 13.23 1.71 -3.90
N LYS A 144 12.31 2.59 -4.28
CA LYS A 144 11.97 3.79 -3.50
C LYS A 144 10.59 3.66 -2.87
N VAL A 145 10.37 4.45 -1.83
CA VAL A 145 9.05 4.58 -1.20
C VAL A 145 8.18 5.51 -2.03
N VAL A 146 6.98 5.06 -2.34
CA VAL A 146 5.93 5.87 -2.97
C VAL A 146 4.75 6.04 -2.02
N THR A 147 4.03 7.15 -2.16
CA THR A 147 2.77 7.43 -1.47
C THR A 147 1.61 7.17 -2.42
N LEU A 148 0.56 6.57 -1.90
CA LEU A 148 -0.67 6.26 -2.62
C LEU A 148 -1.81 7.12 -2.10
N GLN A 149 -2.60 7.69 -3.00
CA GLN A 149 -3.81 8.45 -2.67
C GLN A 149 -4.97 7.96 -3.54
N ASN A 150 -6.21 8.28 -3.12
CA ASN A 150 -7.44 7.96 -3.85
C ASN A 150 -7.56 6.49 -4.26
N LEU A 151 -7.22 5.58 -3.32
CA LEU A 151 -7.21 4.15 -3.58
C LEU A 151 -8.60 3.65 -3.95
N GLN A 152 -8.66 2.86 -4.98
CA GLN A 152 -9.84 2.13 -5.46
C GLN A 152 -9.45 0.71 -5.83
N THR A 153 -10.44 -0.15 -6.07
CA THR A 153 -10.21 -1.50 -6.61
C THR A 153 -10.60 -1.55 -8.08
N GLU A 154 -9.78 -2.20 -8.87
CA GLU A 154 -10.08 -2.51 -10.26
C GLU A 154 -10.68 -3.91 -10.40
N LYS A 155 -11.41 -4.15 -11.49
CA LYS A 155 -12.08 -5.43 -11.80
C LYS A 155 -11.15 -6.66 -11.79
N TYR A 156 -9.85 -6.46 -11.97
CA TYR A 156 -8.84 -7.53 -11.95
C TYR A 156 -8.11 -7.67 -10.60
N GLY A 157 -8.59 -7.00 -9.55
CA GLY A 157 -8.02 -7.08 -8.21
C GLY A 157 -6.75 -6.24 -8.00
N ARG A 158 -6.39 -5.35 -8.95
CA ARG A 158 -5.35 -4.36 -8.74
C ARG A 158 -5.89 -3.19 -7.95
N ILE A 159 -5.02 -2.51 -7.23
CA ILE A 159 -5.32 -1.22 -6.61
C ILE A 159 -5.17 -0.15 -7.68
N LEU A 160 -6.22 0.66 -7.90
CA LEU A 160 -6.10 1.93 -8.61
C LEU A 160 -5.67 3.01 -7.63
N ALA A 161 -4.67 3.82 -7.97
CA ALA A 161 -4.21 4.89 -7.09
C ALA A 161 -3.57 6.04 -7.85
N ASP A 162 -3.63 7.22 -7.26
CA ASP A 162 -2.73 8.32 -7.58
C ASP A 162 -1.42 8.07 -6.85
N VAL A 163 -0.31 7.98 -7.58
CA VAL A 163 0.99 7.58 -7.06
C VAL A 163 1.93 8.78 -7.04
N TYR A 164 2.60 8.97 -5.89
CA TYR A 164 3.52 10.08 -5.68
C TYR A 164 4.89 9.58 -5.23
N ILE A 165 5.93 10.22 -5.73
CA ILE A 165 7.27 10.15 -5.16
C ILE A 165 7.65 11.55 -4.67
N ASN A 166 7.84 11.73 -3.36
CA ASN A 166 7.89 13.05 -2.73
C ASN A 166 6.67 13.88 -3.17
N ASP A 167 6.87 15.05 -3.78
CA ASP A 167 5.80 15.94 -4.27
C ASP A 167 5.44 15.70 -5.74
N LEU A 168 6.12 14.78 -6.44
CA LEU A 168 5.89 14.50 -7.84
C LEU A 168 4.73 13.52 -8.02
N HIS A 169 3.64 13.98 -8.66
CA HIS A 169 2.50 13.14 -9.05
C HIS A 169 2.84 12.36 -10.32
N LEU A 170 3.12 11.06 -10.21
CA LEU A 170 3.63 10.23 -11.30
C LEU A 170 2.65 10.07 -12.45
N ASN A 171 1.34 9.94 -12.14
CA ASN A 171 0.31 9.81 -13.17
C ASN A 171 0.32 11.02 -14.12
N LYS A 172 0.36 12.24 -13.58
CA LYS A 172 0.45 13.48 -14.38
C LYS A 172 1.78 13.59 -15.11
N TYR A 173 2.87 13.27 -14.42
CA TYR A 173 4.21 13.31 -14.99
C TYR A 173 4.32 12.48 -16.28
N LEU A 174 3.78 11.25 -16.29
CA LEU A 174 3.81 10.38 -17.45
C LEU A 174 3.01 10.95 -18.63
N VAL A 175 1.87 11.58 -18.36
CA VAL A 175 1.08 12.27 -19.39
C VAL A 175 1.83 13.49 -19.95
N GLU A 176 2.42 14.30 -19.08
CA GLU A 176 3.24 15.47 -19.48
C GLU A 176 4.45 15.07 -20.31
N LYS A 177 5.05 13.91 -20.00
CA LYS A 177 6.12 13.30 -20.79
C LYS A 177 5.65 12.61 -22.07
N ARG A 178 4.33 12.58 -22.34
CA ARG A 178 3.73 11.87 -23.47
C ARG A 178 4.06 10.35 -23.50
N LEU A 179 4.25 9.80 -22.33
CA LEU A 179 4.45 8.37 -22.09
C LEU A 179 3.16 7.66 -21.67
N ALA A 180 2.10 8.45 -21.48
CA ALA A 180 0.77 7.99 -21.18
C ALA A 180 -0.26 8.96 -21.80
N VAL A 181 -1.49 8.48 -22.00
CA VAL A 181 -2.66 9.29 -22.31
C VAL A 181 -3.61 9.30 -21.13
N VAL A 182 -4.46 10.31 -21.05
CA VAL A 182 -5.53 10.35 -20.04
C VAL A 182 -6.55 9.26 -20.36
N TYR A 183 -6.98 8.53 -19.32
CA TYR A 183 -7.96 7.45 -19.43
C TYR A 183 -8.88 7.43 -18.21
N ASP A 184 -10.18 7.61 -18.44
CA ASP A 184 -11.22 7.68 -17.41
C ASP A 184 -11.95 6.36 -17.15
N GLY A 185 -11.48 5.26 -17.76
CA GLY A 185 -12.14 3.94 -17.68
C GLY A 185 -13.19 3.70 -18.77
N GLY A 186 -13.44 4.66 -19.64
CA GLY A 186 -14.34 4.54 -20.77
C GLY A 186 -13.68 3.99 -22.04
N THR A 187 -13.91 4.64 -23.17
CA THR A 187 -13.25 4.28 -24.44
C THR A 187 -11.82 4.81 -24.46
N LYS A 188 -10.86 3.90 -24.69
CA LYS A 188 -9.44 4.25 -24.79
C LYS A 188 -9.21 5.13 -26.03
N ILE A 189 -8.68 6.32 -25.82
CA ILE A 189 -8.20 7.20 -26.88
C ILE A 189 -6.71 7.00 -27.03
N CYS A 190 -6.32 6.05 -27.92
CA CYS A 190 -4.91 5.81 -28.20
C CYS A 190 -4.42 6.73 -29.31
N PRO A 191 -3.17 7.21 -29.24
CA PRO A 191 -2.52 7.83 -30.37
C PRO A 191 -2.50 6.88 -31.58
N LYS A 192 -2.65 7.41 -32.79
CA LYS A 192 -2.51 6.60 -34.02
C LYS A 192 -1.10 6.01 -34.15
N ASN A 193 -0.12 6.74 -33.65
CA ASN A 193 1.27 6.31 -33.56
C ASN A 193 1.88 6.83 -32.27
N TRP A 194 2.26 5.93 -31.36
CA TRP A 194 2.84 6.28 -30.07
C TRP A 194 4.17 7.03 -30.17
N MET A 195 4.99 6.75 -31.20
CA MET A 195 6.27 7.46 -31.38
C MET A 195 6.03 8.90 -31.84
N SER A 196 5.07 9.14 -32.76
CA SER A 196 4.67 10.49 -33.16
C SER A 196 4.11 11.28 -31.98
N TYR A 197 3.29 10.64 -31.16
CA TYR A 197 2.79 11.26 -29.94
C TYR A 197 3.92 11.61 -28.96
N TYR A 198 4.84 10.68 -28.73
CA TYR A 198 5.97 10.90 -27.84
C TYR A 198 6.84 12.08 -28.26
N TYR A 199 7.22 12.15 -29.53
CA TYR A 199 8.10 13.21 -30.02
C TYR A 199 7.39 14.51 -30.34
N ALA A 200 6.24 14.48 -31.03
CA ALA A 200 5.57 15.65 -31.56
C ALA A 200 4.29 16.03 -30.80
N GLY A 201 3.69 15.12 -30.01
CA GLY A 201 2.42 15.34 -29.34
C GLY A 201 1.19 15.15 -30.24
N GLU A 202 1.33 14.45 -31.35
CA GLU A 202 0.25 14.13 -32.28
C GLU A 202 -0.60 12.97 -31.73
N LEU A 203 -1.89 13.23 -31.49
CA LEU A 203 -2.88 12.25 -30.99
C LEU A 203 -3.62 11.59 -32.17
#